data_0654fc92bdfae7ba06667378f38d4888
#
_entry.id   0654fc92bdfae7ba06667378f38d4888
#
_cell.length_a   1.000
_cell.length_b   1.000
_cell.length_c   1.000
_cell.angle_alpha   90.00
_cell.angle_beta   90.00
_cell.angle_gamma   90.00
#
_symmetry.space_group_name_H-M   'P 1'
#
loop_
_entity.id
_entity.type
_entity.pdbx_description
1 polymer ?
#
loop_
_entity_poly.entity_id
_entity_poly.type
_entity_poly.pdbx_seq_one_letter_code
_entity_poly.pdbx_strand_id
1 'polypeptide(L)'
;LLNRTTRRVTVTADGAAYYDRTVRLLTDLDDIEASMTNARANPRGRLRIDVGTSVAQLLIIPHLAEFHARYPDIQVDLGVSDRTVDLIGDNVDCVIRGGELSDQSLVARRIGNLEFITVAAPAYLERKGTPTHPLEIEEKHASVIYFSPQSGRNYPLEFRRGDESIDITGPYQLSVNESNAYVTSIVAGLGIGQITSWQAQQ
;
A
#
# COMPACT_ATOMS: atom_id res chain seq x y z
N LEU A 1 -28.52 10.14 -17.86
CA LEU A 1 -27.36 9.26 -18.03
C LEU A 1 -26.38 9.74 -19.10
N LEU A 2 -26.86 10.30 -20.21
CA LEU A 2 -26.07 10.82 -21.32
C LEU A 2 -26.47 12.25 -21.66
N ASN A 3 -25.50 13.14 -21.84
CA ASN A 3 -25.71 14.45 -22.47
C ASN A 3 -25.47 14.29 -23.98
N ARG A 4 -26.50 14.59 -24.78
CA ARG A 4 -26.43 14.47 -26.22
C ARG A 4 -26.56 15.85 -26.86
N THR A 5 -25.58 16.22 -27.65
CA THR A 5 -25.66 17.34 -28.59
C THR A 5 -25.68 16.83 -30.01
N THR A 6 -25.94 17.67 -30.98
CA THR A 6 -25.94 17.27 -32.42
C THR A 6 -24.59 16.80 -32.93
N ARG A 7 -23.48 17.01 -32.15
CA ARG A 7 -22.10 16.65 -32.54
C ARG A 7 -21.37 15.75 -31.55
N ARG A 8 -21.92 15.58 -30.33
CA ARG A 8 -21.20 14.82 -29.27
C ARG A 8 -22.17 14.22 -28.26
N VAL A 9 -21.83 13.00 -27.84
CA VAL A 9 -22.47 12.32 -26.69
C VAL A 9 -21.43 12.20 -25.56
N THR A 10 -21.79 12.65 -24.37
CA THR A 10 -20.96 12.55 -23.17
C THR A 10 -21.76 11.91 -22.04
N VAL A 11 -21.09 11.11 -21.22
CA VAL A 11 -21.69 10.48 -20.04
C VAL A 11 -21.85 11.56 -18.95
N THR A 12 -23.00 11.59 -18.27
CA THR A 12 -23.20 12.43 -17.07
C THR A 12 -22.58 11.76 -15.85
N ALA A 13 -22.38 12.50 -14.74
CA ALA A 13 -21.94 11.92 -13.46
C ALA A 13 -22.88 10.79 -13.01
N ASP A 14 -24.21 11.01 -13.10
CA ASP A 14 -25.20 9.97 -12.80
C ASP A 14 -25.11 8.79 -13.76
N GLY A 15 -24.74 9.05 -15.02
CA GLY A 15 -24.53 8.00 -16.02
C GLY A 15 -23.34 7.13 -15.71
N ALA A 16 -22.23 7.70 -15.26
CA ALA A 16 -21.06 6.97 -14.81
C ALA A 16 -21.38 6.12 -13.57
N ALA A 17 -21.99 6.73 -12.54
CA ALA A 17 -22.39 6.02 -11.33
C ALA A 17 -23.39 4.89 -11.60
N TYR A 18 -24.34 5.09 -12.54
CA TYR A 18 -25.26 4.04 -12.97
C TYR A 18 -24.54 2.90 -13.68
N TYR A 19 -23.62 3.24 -14.59
CA TYR A 19 -22.80 2.26 -15.31
C TYR A 19 -22.00 1.39 -14.34
N ASP A 20 -21.28 2.02 -13.41
CA ASP A 20 -20.47 1.30 -12.42
C ASP A 20 -21.30 0.35 -11.56
N ARG A 21 -22.49 0.78 -11.12
CA ARG A 21 -23.42 -0.07 -10.35
C ARG A 21 -23.99 -1.23 -11.19
N THR A 22 -24.29 -0.96 -12.46
CA THR A 22 -24.83 -2.00 -13.35
C THR A 22 -23.79 -3.06 -13.67
N VAL A 23 -22.52 -2.66 -13.89
CA VAL A 23 -21.42 -3.59 -14.10
C VAL A 23 -21.24 -4.50 -12.88
N ARG A 24 -21.36 -3.96 -11.65
CA ARG A 24 -21.30 -4.78 -10.42
C ARG A 24 -22.39 -5.82 -10.38
N LEU A 25 -23.66 -5.43 -10.64
CA LEU A 25 -24.77 -6.35 -10.65
C LEU A 25 -24.61 -7.49 -11.67
N LEU A 26 -24.06 -7.16 -12.83
CA LEU A 26 -23.77 -8.18 -13.85
C LEU A 26 -22.63 -9.11 -13.40
N THR A 27 -21.59 -8.58 -12.78
CA THR A 27 -20.50 -9.39 -12.21
C THR A 27 -21.03 -10.32 -11.09
N ASP A 28 -21.86 -9.80 -10.19
CA ASP A 28 -22.49 -10.58 -9.13
C ASP A 28 -23.37 -11.71 -9.70
N LEU A 29 -24.06 -11.45 -10.81
CA LEU A 29 -24.86 -12.47 -11.50
C LEU A 29 -23.98 -13.56 -12.12
N ASP A 30 -22.90 -13.17 -12.80
CA ASP A 30 -21.90 -14.08 -13.35
C ASP A 30 -21.27 -14.96 -12.26
N ASP A 31 -21.00 -14.38 -11.07
CA ASP A 31 -20.43 -15.10 -9.93
C ASP A 31 -21.45 -16.11 -9.33
N ILE A 32 -22.74 -15.76 -9.29
CA ILE A 32 -23.79 -16.69 -8.89
C ILE A 32 -23.87 -17.87 -9.86
N GLU A 33 -23.89 -17.62 -11.17
CA GLU A 33 -23.90 -18.67 -12.18
C GLU A 33 -22.63 -19.53 -12.11
N ALA A 34 -21.48 -18.92 -11.91
CA ALA A 34 -20.20 -19.61 -11.74
C ALA A 34 -20.19 -20.48 -10.47
N SER A 35 -20.81 -20.03 -9.37
CA SER A 35 -20.89 -20.81 -8.12
C SER A 35 -21.70 -22.11 -8.29
N MET A 36 -22.65 -22.12 -9.20
CA MET A 36 -23.48 -23.28 -9.52
C MET A 36 -22.80 -24.32 -10.44
N THR A 37 -21.74 -23.94 -11.14
CA THR A 37 -21.07 -24.77 -12.16
C THR A 37 -19.61 -25.12 -11.83
N ASN A 38 -19.30 -25.64 -10.63
CA ASN A 38 -17.96 -26.16 -10.29
C ASN A 38 -16.78 -25.17 -10.55
N ALA A 39 -17.07 -23.87 -10.58
CA ALA A 39 -16.11 -22.79 -10.88
C ALA A 39 -14.94 -22.69 -9.89
N ARG A 40 -15.00 -23.41 -8.74
CA ARG A 40 -13.87 -23.54 -7.82
C ARG A 40 -12.66 -24.25 -8.44
N ALA A 41 -12.86 -25.04 -9.49
CA ALA A 41 -11.78 -25.76 -10.17
C ALA A 41 -11.03 -24.88 -11.19
N ASN A 42 -11.73 -23.94 -11.84
CA ASN A 42 -11.17 -23.01 -12.84
C ASN A 42 -11.72 -21.60 -12.60
N PRO A 43 -11.13 -20.84 -11.69
CA PRO A 43 -11.57 -19.48 -11.44
C PRO A 43 -11.27 -18.58 -12.64
N ARG A 44 -12.23 -17.74 -13.02
CA ARG A 44 -12.16 -16.81 -14.13
C ARG A 44 -12.84 -15.50 -13.79
N GLY A 45 -12.48 -14.44 -14.48
CA GLY A 45 -13.06 -13.12 -14.29
C GLY A 45 -12.03 -12.07 -13.92
N ARG A 46 -12.49 -10.98 -13.35
CA ARG A 46 -11.67 -9.81 -13.00
C ARG A 46 -11.50 -9.74 -11.49
N LEU A 47 -10.25 -9.58 -11.05
CA LEU A 47 -9.88 -9.44 -9.64
C LEU A 47 -9.25 -8.06 -9.42
N ARG A 48 -9.89 -7.24 -8.61
CA ARG A 48 -9.43 -5.89 -8.27
C ARG A 48 -8.79 -5.89 -6.90
N ILE A 49 -7.50 -5.63 -6.87
CA ILE A 49 -6.70 -5.62 -5.65
C ILE A 49 -6.15 -4.20 -5.46
N ASP A 50 -6.19 -3.68 -4.24
CA ASP A 50 -5.47 -2.47 -3.88
C ASP A 50 -4.36 -2.79 -2.87
N VAL A 51 -3.17 -2.22 -3.09
CA VAL A 51 -1.98 -2.58 -2.32
C VAL A 51 -1.02 -1.39 -2.18
N GLY A 52 -0.25 -1.35 -1.08
CA GLY A 52 0.79 -0.33 -0.87
C GLY A 52 1.91 -0.44 -1.91
N THR A 53 2.51 0.70 -2.27
CA THR A 53 3.45 0.82 -3.39
C THR A 53 4.62 -0.16 -3.28
N SER A 54 5.29 -0.22 -2.15
CA SER A 54 6.43 -1.13 -1.97
C SER A 54 6.03 -2.60 -1.97
N VAL A 55 4.87 -2.95 -1.40
CA VAL A 55 4.34 -4.32 -1.42
C VAL A 55 4.00 -4.74 -2.85
N ALA A 56 3.38 -3.84 -3.64
CA ALA A 56 3.11 -4.09 -5.05
C ALA A 56 4.38 -4.46 -5.81
N GLN A 57 5.38 -3.58 -5.73
CA GLN A 57 6.61 -3.70 -6.52
C GLN A 57 7.47 -4.90 -6.12
N LEU A 58 7.56 -5.18 -4.82
CA LEU A 58 8.56 -6.12 -4.32
C LEU A 58 7.99 -7.50 -4.01
N LEU A 59 6.70 -7.59 -3.71
CA LEU A 59 6.08 -8.83 -3.27
C LEU A 59 4.97 -9.35 -4.19
N ILE A 60 4.23 -8.47 -4.88
CA ILE A 60 3.09 -8.91 -5.68
C ILE A 60 3.46 -9.05 -7.16
N ILE A 61 3.91 -7.97 -7.79
CA ILE A 61 4.19 -7.95 -9.24
C ILE A 61 5.18 -9.03 -9.66
N PRO A 62 6.29 -9.31 -8.92
CA PRO A 62 7.22 -10.36 -9.32
C PRO A 62 6.60 -11.76 -9.39
N HIS A 63 5.51 -12.00 -8.65
CA HIS A 63 4.83 -13.30 -8.62
C HIS A 63 3.59 -13.39 -9.52
N LEU A 64 3.20 -12.30 -10.21
CA LEU A 64 2.02 -12.33 -11.08
C LEU A 64 2.15 -13.26 -12.27
N ALA A 65 3.37 -13.46 -12.78
CA ALA A 65 3.60 -14.41 -13.87
C ALA A 65 3.24 -15.85 -13.46
N GLU A 66 3.64 -16.27 -12.25
CA GLU A 66 3.29 -17.59 -11.69
C GLU A 66 1.78 -17.68 -11.40
N PHE A 67 1.20 -16.61 -10.86
CA PHE A 67 -0.24 -16.53 -10.65
C PHE A 67 -1.03 -16.72 -11.94
N HIS A 68 -0.68 -16.02 -13.02
CA HIS A 68 -1.35 -16.15 -14.31
C HIS A 68 -1.10 -17.51 -15.00
N ALA A 69 0.06 -18.12 -14.78
CA ALA A 69 0.30 -19.49 -15.24
C ALA A 69 -0.64 -20.50 -14.58
N ARG A 70 -1.00 -20.26 -13.30
CA ARG A 70 -1.93 -21.10 -12.54
C ARG A 70 -3.41 -20.77 -12.80
N TYR A 71 -3.72 -19.50 -13.04
CA TYR A 71 -5.06 -18.98 -13.23
C TYR A 71 -5.15 -18.10 -14.48
N PRO A 72 -5.07 -18.72 -15.69
CA PRO A 72 -4.95 -17.98 -16.95
C PRO A 72 -6.18 -17.14 -17.31
N ASP A 73 -7.35 -17.49 -16.75
CA ASP A 73 -8.61 -16.82 -17.06
C ASP A 73 -8.94 -15.68 -16.05
N ILE A 74 -8.03 -15.39 -15.12
CA ILE A 74 -8.17 -14.25 -14.20
C ILE A 74 -7.44 -13.03 -14.77
N GLN A 75 -8.16 -11.91 -14.86
CA GLN A 75 -7.60 -10.59 -15.13
C GLN A 75 -7.39 -9.87 -13.78
N VAL A 76 -6.19 -9.35 -13.53
CA VAL A 76 -5.87 -8.62 -12.30
C VAL A 76 -5.80 -7.14 -12.59
N ASP A 77 -6.64 -6.35 -11.90
CA ASP A 77 -6.53 -4.90 -11.79
C ASP A 77 -5.83 -4.58 -10.48
N LEU A 78 -4.60 -4.13 -10.55
CA LEU A 78 -3.80 -3.80 -9.37
C LEU A 78 -3.79 -2.29 -9.16
N GLY A 79 -4.56 -1.80 -8.18
CA GLY A 79 -4.44 -0.45 -7.65
C GLY A 79 -3.21 -0.34 -6.76
N VAL A 80 -2.36 0.65 -7.00
CA VAL A 80 -1.11 0.83 -6.26
C VAL A 80 -1.08 2.22 -5.65
N SER A 81 -1.17 2.28 -4.33
CA SER A 81 -1.18 3.56 -3.60
C SER A 81 -0.89 3.33 -2.12
N ASP A 82 -0.21 4.27 -1.47
CA ASP A 82 -0.05 4.25 0.00
C ASP A 82 -1.21 4.95 0.72
N ARG A 83 -2.20 5.44 -0.02
CA ARG A 83 -3.45 5.97 0.55
C ARG A 83 -4.42 4.84 0.86
N THR A 84 -5.23 5.04 1.88
CA THR A 84 -6.37 4.16 2.17
C THR A 84 -7.43 4.34 1.09
N VAL A 85 -7.98 3.24 0.61
CA VAL A 85 -9.07 3.23 -0.38
C VAL A 85 -10.39 2.91 0.30
N ASP A 86 -11.48 3.43 -0.25
CA ASP A 86 -12.83 3.02 0.09
C ASP A 86 -13.16 1.75 -0.69
N LEU A 87 -13.10 0.59 -0.03
CA LEU A 87 -13.35 -0.71 -0.64
C LEU A 87 -14.66 -0.76 -1.43
N ILE A 88 -15.70 -0.15 -0.88
CA ILE A 88 -17.04 -0.14 -1.49
C ILE A 88 -17.11 0.92 -2.59
N GLY A 89 -16.65 2.14 -2.31
CA GLY A 89 -16.69 3.26 -3.24
C GLY A 89 -15.81 3.05 -4.47
N ASP A 90 -14.61 2.49 -4.26
CA ASP A 90 -13.61 2.28 -5.30
C ASP A 90 -13.75 0.92 -6.02
N ASN A 91 -14.75 0.11 -5.62
CA ASN A 91 -15.04 -1.19 -6.21
C ASN A 91 -13.82 -2.14 -6.21
N VAL A 92 -13.22 -2.31 -5.03
CA VAL A 92 -12.06 -3.18 -4.80
C VAL A 92 -12.51 -4.48 -4.13
N ASP A 93 -12.09 -5.63 -4.65
CA ASP A 93 -12.45 -6.95 -4.11
C ASP A 93 -11.64 -7.27 -2.85
N CYS A 94 -10.36 -6.88 -2.81
CA CYS A 94 -9.54 -7.03 -1.62
C CYS A 94 -8.43 -5.98 -1.54
N VAL A 95 -7.95 -5.73 -0.31
CA VAL A 95 -6.80 -4.86 -0.04
C VAL A 95 -5.71 -5.61 0.71
N ILE A 96 -4.45 -5.28 0.40
CA ILE A 96 -3.29 -5.77 1.15
C ILE A 96 -2.61 -4.56 1.78
N ARG A 97 -2.64 -4.48 3.10
CA ARG A 97 -2.12 -3.35 3.86
C ARG A 97 -1.35 -3.81 5.09
N GLY A 98 -0.34 -3.03 5.46
CA GLY A 98 0.30 -3.13 6.77
C GLY A 98 -0.44 -2.30 7.80
N GLY A 99 -0.37 -2.71 9.07
CA GLY A 99 -0.96 -2.01 10.19
C GLY A 99 -2.08 -2.79 10.89
N GLU A 100 -2.71 -2.15 11.84
CA GLU A 100 -3.86 -2.71 12.56
C GLU A 100 -5.16 -2.41 11.82
N LEU A 101 -6.07 -3.38 11.84
CA LEU A 101 -7.40 -3.20 11.29
C LEU A 101 -8.27 -2.40 12.27
N SER A 102 -8.68 -1.21 11.88
CA SER A 102 -9.57 -0.36 12.68
C SER A 102 -11.06 -0.59 12.39
N ASP A 103 -11.40 -1.09 11.21
CA ASP A 103 -12.78 -1.31 10.78
C ASP A 103 -13.20 -2.77 11.02
N GLN A 104 -14.11 -2.97 11.98
CA GLN A 104 -14.62 -4.28 12.34
C GLN A 104 -15.65 -4.85 11.35
N SER A 105 -16.10 -4.07 10.38
CA SER A 105 -17.03 -4.54 9.34
C SER A 105 -16.32 -5.35 8.25
N LEU A 106 -15.00 -5.28 8.19
CA LEU A 106 -14.19 -5.97 7.19
C LEU A 106 -13.73 -7.35 7.66
N VAL A 107 -13.76 -8.32 6.76
CA VAL A 107 -13.14 -9.62 6.99
C VAL A 107 -11.65 -9.51 6.69
N ALA A 108 -10.81 -9.65 7.71
CA ALA A 108 -9.37 -9.57 7.57
C ALA A 108 -8.69 -10.90 7.85
N ARG A 109 -7.64 -11.16 7.08
CA ARG A 109 -6.74 -12.29 7.28
C ARG A 109 -5.30 -11.81 7.37
N ARG A 110 -4.62 -12.14 8.45
CA ARG A 110 -3.18 -11.89 8.57
C ARG A 110 -2.41 -12.81 7.64
N ILE A 111 -1.64 -12.23 6.72
CA ILE A 111 -0.83 -12.95 5.72
C ILE A 111 0.67 -12.91 6.04
N GLY A 112 1.11 -12.03 6.95
CA GLY A 112 2.52 -11.94 7.35
C GLY A 112 2.75 -10.90 8.44
N ASN A 113 4.02 -10.72 8.78
CA ASN A 113 4.52 -9.67 9.65
C ASN A 113 5.45 -8.76 8.87
N LEU A 114 5.42 -7.47 9.20
CA LEU A 114 6.39 -6.50 8.72
C LEU A 114 7.47 -6.34 9.80
N GLU A 115 8.71 -6.60 9.42
CA GLU A 115 9.87 -6.32 10.24
C GLU A 115 10.52 -5.04 9.74
N PHE A 116 10.65 -4.05 10.62
CA PHE A 116 11.28 -2.77 10.31
C PHE A 116 12.70 -2.74 10.81
N ILE A 117 13.58 -2.17 9.98
CA ILE A 117 14.97 -1.94 10.32
C ILE A 117 15.32 -0.47 10.14
N THR A 118 16.22 0.02 10.99
CA THR A 118 16.71 1.39 10.92
C THR A 118 17.87 1.48 9.95
N VAL A 119 17.80 2.41 9.02
CA VAL A 119 18.77 2.56 7.93
C VAL A 119 19.12 4.02 7.69
N ALA A 120 20.32 4.24 7.13
CA ALA A 120 20.79 5.52 6.62
C ALA A 120 21.77 5.29 5.47
N ALA A 121 21.93 6.26 4.56
CA ALA A 121 22.93 6.20 3.53
C ALA A 121 24.35 6.22 4.12
N PRO A 122 25.33 5.44 3.59
CA PRO A 122 26.71 5.45 4.08
C PRO A 122 27.31 6.85 4.11
N ALA A 123 27.12 7.64 3.06
CA ALA A 123 27.61 9.02 2.98
C ALA A 123 26.99 9.95 4.05
N TYR A 124 25.79 9.65 4.55
CA TYR A 124 25.22 10.36 5.68
C TYR A 124 25.95 10.00 6.97
N LEU A 125 26.18 8.70 7.21
CA LEU A 125 26.87 8.22 8.41
C LEU A 125 28.34 8.67 8.46
N GLU A 126 29.03 8.75 7.32
CA GLU A 126 30.39 9.31 7.21
C GLU A 126 30.44 10.77 7.68
N ARG A 127 29.43 11.57 7.36
CA ARG A 127 29.36 12.99 7.77
C ARG A 127 28.92 13.22 9.21
N LYS A 128 28.01 12.38 9.70
CA LYS A 128 27.28 12.61 10.95
C LYS A 128 27.63 11.63 12.06
N GLY A 129 28.36 10.58 11.75
CA GLY A 129 28.62 9.45 12.66
C GLY A 129 27.48 8.42 12.64
N THR A 130 27.76 7.29 13.24
CA THR A 130 26.76 6.20 13.42
C THR A 130 26.22 6.27 14.82
N PRO A 131 24.89 6.44 15.03
CA PRO A 131 24.31 6.44 16.37
C PRO A 131 24.42 5.04 16.99
N THR A 132 24.74 5.00 18.28
CA THR A 132 24.83 3.77 19.06
C THR A 132 23.61 3.52 19.93
N HIS A 133 22.79 4.57 20.10
CA HIS A 133 21.56 4.53 20.89
C HIS A 133 20.46 5.36 20.20
N PRO A 134 19.17 4.95 20.28
CA PRO A 134 18.06 5.66 19.64
C PRO A 134 17.98 7.16 19.99
N LEU A 135 18.22 7.53 21.24
CA LEU A 135 18.19 8.94 21.67
C LEU A 135 19.23 9.83 20.98
N GLU A 136 20.35 9.26 20.51
CA GLU A 136 21.32 10.03 19.74
C GLU A 136 20.76 10.49 18.37
N ILE A 137 19.76 9.77 17.85
CA ILE A 137 19.09 10.17 16.62
C ILE A 137 18.36 11.49 16.85
N GLU A 138 17.65 11.62 17.95
CA GLU A 138 16.92 12.84 18.28
C GLU A 138 17.87 14.04 18.54
N GLU A 139 18.99 13.79 19.18
CA GLU A 139 19.92 14.85 19.60
C GLU A 139 20.87 15.32 18.47
N LYS A 140 21.33 14.40 17.61
CA LYS A 140 22.49 14.63 16.72
C LYS A 140 22.23 14.39 15.24
N HIS A 141 21.13 13.73 14.91
CA HIS A 141 20.83 13.32 13.55
C HIS A 141 19.54 13.95 13.03
N ALA A 142 19.39 13.97 11.72
CA ALA A 142 18.12 14.25 11.06
C ALA A 142 17.39 12.94 10.76
N SER A 143 16.09 12.94 10.91
CA SER A 143 15.24 11.83 10.49
C SER A 143 14.55 12.15 9.17
N VAL A 144 14.33 11.13 8.35
CA VAL A 144 13.31 11.14 7.30
C VAL A 144 12.07 10.50 7.89
N ILE A 145 10.95 11.21 7.81
CA ILE A 145 9.71 10.79 8.47
C ILE A 145 8.69 10.34 7.43
N TYR A 146 8.01 9.25 7.72
CA TYR A 146 6.81 8.85 7.00
C TYR A 146 5.59 9.42 7.73
N PHE A 147 4.68 10.06 6.99
CA PHE A 147 3.41 10.51 7.57
C PHE A 147 2.21 9.78 6.95
N SER A 148 1.18 9.59 7.76
CA SER A 148 -0.06 8.97 7.31
C SER A 148 -0.73 9.83 6.24
N PRO A 149 -0.96 9.30 5.02
CA PRO A 149 -1.67 10.04 3.98
C PRO A 149 -3.13 10.37 4.36
N GLN A 150 -3.70 9.63 5.31
CA GLN A 150 -5.07 9.79 5.77
C GLN A 150 -5.20 10.86 6.86
N SER A 151 -4.34 10.82 7.88
CA SER A 151 -4.44 11.68 9.06
C SER A 151 -3.45 12.85 9.04
N GLY A 152 -2.45 12.83 8.17
CA GLY A 152 -1.33 13.77 8.16
C GLY A 152 -0.38 13.62 9.34
N ARG A 153 -0.58 12.64 10.22
CA ARG A 153 0.27 12.43 11.39
C ARG A 153 1.57 11.75 11.00
N ASN A 154 2.67 12.25 11.54
CA ASN A 154 3.97 11.62 11.44
C ASN A 154 3.99 10.32 12.26
N TYR A 155 4.61 9.28 11.70
CA TYR A 155 4.96 8.09 12.45
C TYR A 155 6.33 8.28 13.09
N PRO A 156 6.49 7.99 14.39
CA PRO A 156 7.79 8.02 15.05
C PRO A 156 8.68 6.90 14.51
N LEU A 157 9.98 7.03 14.71
CA LEU A 157 10.89 5.89 14.61
C LEU A 157 10.79 5.08 15.91
N GLU A 158 10.29 3.86 15.82
CA GLU A 158 10.02 3.01 16.99
C GLU A 158 11.18 2.05 17.25
N PHE A 159 11.67 2.03 18.49
CA PHE A 159 12.72 1.11 18.92
C PHE A 159 12.24 0.32 20.12
N ARG A 160 12.45 -1.00 20.08
CA ARG A 160 12.05 -1.91 21.15
C ARG A 160 13.21 -2.84 21.54
N ARG A 161 13.44 -2.99 22.84
CA ARG A 161 14.40 -3.93 23.40
C ARG A 161 13.87 -4.53 24.69
N GLY A 162 13.39 -5.77 24.64
CA GLY A 162 12.65 -6.39 25.74
C GLY A 162 11.38 -5.60 26.03
N ASP A 163 11.23 -5.14 27.28
CA ASP A 163 10.08 -4.32 27.73
C ASP A 163 10.28 -2.82 27.50
N GLU A 164 11.47 -2.40 27.07
CA GLU A 164 11.73 -0.99 26.76
C GLU A 164 11.23 -0.61 25.37
N SER A 165 10.55 0.53 25.25
CA SER A 165 10.13 1.15 24.00
C SER A 165 10.57 2.59 23.96
N ILE A 166 11.19 3.01 22.87
CA ILE A 166 11.63 4.39 22.63
C ILE A 166 11.06 4.82 21.28
N ASP A 167 10.30 5.90 21.28
CA ASP A 167 9.73 6.50 20.09
C ASP A 167 10.43 7.83 19.82
N ILE A 168 11.10 7.93 18.68
CA ILE A 168 11.83 9.13 18.27
C ILE A 168 10.93 9.96 17.34
N THR A 169 10.62 11.18 17.79
CA THR A 169 9.85 12.17 17.01
C THR A 169 10.66 13.41 16.67
N GLY A 170 11.98 13.34 16.83
CA GLY A 170 12.94 14.45 16.76
C GLY A 170 12.91 15.24 15.45
N PRO A 171 13.85 16.16 15.28
CA PRO A 171 13.86 17.07 14.15
C PRO A 171 13.99 16.28 12.83
N TYR A 172 13.18 16.65 11.86
CA TYR A 172 13.23 16.08 10.51
C TYR A 172 13.38 17.19 9.46
N GLN A 173 14.04 16.90 8.37
CA GLN A 173 14.16 17.80 7.23
C GLN A 173 13.15 17.51 6.14
N LEU A 174 12.65 16.28 6.09
CA LEU A 174 11.70 15.82 5.10
C LEU A 174 10.73 14.81 5.71
N SER A 175 9.47 15.01 5.41
CA SER A 175 8.44 13.98 5.62
C SER A 175 7.74 13.67 4.29
N VAL A 176 7.43 12.42 4.08
CA VAL A 176 6.78 11.90 2.85
C VAL A 176 5.68 10.91 3.24
N ASN A 177 4.76 10.66 2.33
CA ASN A 177 3.62 9.77 2.51
C ASN A 177 3.53 8.67 1.45
N GLU A 178 4.67 8.38 0.81
CA GLU A 178 4.79 7.36 -0.22
C GLU A 178 6.09 6.57 0.01
N SER A 179 6.00 5.25 -0.03
CA SER A 179 7.06 4.35 0.43
C SER A 179 8.34 4.41 -0.40
N ASN A 180 8.26 4.60 -1.72
CA ASN A 180 9.46 4.72 -2.56
C ASN A 180 10.14 6.08 -2.40
N ALA A 181 9.36 7.16 -2.28
CA ALA A 181 9.89 8.49 -1.98
C ALA A 181 10.60 8.48 -0.62
N TYR A 182 10.08 7.71 0.34
CA TYR A 182 10.70 7.54 1.66
C TYR A 182 12.08 6.88 1.56
N VAL A 183 12.17 5.72 0.89
CA VAL A 183 13.43 5.01 0.67
C VAL A 183 14.42 5.89 -0.11
N THR A 184 13.95 6.52 -1.20
CA THR A 184 14.79 7.41 -2.02
C THR A 184 15.38 8.56 -1.21
N SER A 185 14.61 9.12 -0.29
CA SER A 185 15.06 10.21 0.59
C SER A 185 16.18 9.77 1.54
N ILE A 186 16.08 8.55 2.08
CA ILE A 186 17.11 7.96 2.94
C ILE A 186 18.39 7.69 2.11
N VAL A 187 18.24 7.10 0.93
CA VAL A 187 19.36 6.82 0.00
C VAL A 187 20.05 8.12 -0.43
N ALA A 188 19.31 9.20 -0.62
CA ALA A 188 19.85 10.53 -0.92
C ALA A 188 20.61 11.15 0.27
N GLY A 189 20.66 10.50 1.44
CA GLY A 189 21.39 10.95 2.60
C GLY A 189 20.74 12.11 3.36
N LEU A 190 19.41 12.22 3.31
CA LEU A 190 18.66 13.26 4.01
C LEU A 190 18.49 12.97 5.51
N GLY A 191 18.71 11.72 5.93
CA GLY A 191 18.60 11.35 7.34
C GLY A 191 18.52 9.85 7.56
N ILE A 192 18.14 9.50 8.79
CA ILE A 192 17.89 8.13 9.26
C ILE A 192 16.40 7.85 9.13
N GLY A 193 16.03 6.65 8.70
CA GLY A 193 14.64 6.22 8.62
C GLY A 193 14.48 4.74 8.96
N GLN A 194 13.23 4.28 9.01
CA GLN A 194 12.90 2.87 9.22
C GLN A 194 12.13 2.33 8.04
N ILE A 195 12.65 1.28 7.43
CA ILE A 195 12.06 0.61 6.28
C ILE A 195 11.85 -0.87 6.59
N THR A 196 11.02 -1.55 5.82
CA THR A 196 10.88 -2.99 5.98
C THR A 196 12.16 -3.72 5.57
N SER A 197 12.46 -4.85 6.21
CA SER A 197 13.69 -5.62 5.98
C SER A 197 13.84 -6.04 4.50
N TRP A 198 12.75 -6.33 3.82
CA TRP A 198 12.76 -6.70 2.39
C TRP A 198 12.98 -5.50 1.45
N GLN A 199 12.66 -4.26 1.85
CA GLN A 199 13.04 -3.07 1.09
C GLN A 199 14.56 -2.80 1.12
N ALA A 200 15.23 -3.19 2.20
CA ALA A 200 16.67 -3.01 2.34
C ALA A 200 17.52 -4.03 1.56
N GLN A 201 16.90 -5.05 0.99
CA GLN A 201 17.59 -6.08 0.20
C GLN A 201 17.78 -5.69 -1.28
N GLN A 202 17.34 -4.51 -1.67
CA GLN A 202 17.49 -3.93 -3.01
C GLN A 202 18.68 -2.98 -3.08
#